data_0f86566d3ffebec1ea7886e1e340b050
#
_entry.id   0f86566d3ffebec1ea7886e1e340b050
#
_cell.length_a   1.000
_cell.length_b   1.000
_cell.length_c   1.000
_cell.angle_alpha   90.00
_cell.angle_beta   90.00
_cell.angle_gamma   90.00
#
_symmetry.space_group_name_H-M   'P 1'
#
loop_
_entity.id
_entity.type
_entity.pdbx_description
1 polymer ?
#
loop_
_entity_poly.entity_id
_entity_poly.type
_entity_poly.pdbx_seq_one_letter_code
_entity_poly.pdbx_strand_id
1 'polypeptide(L)'
;MKIEDFVTVKNVMPVDFCEDFIENAKNGDWDKHKWTDNYEHKQEFSRDGAEELDIQFTDKEMHKKLNPFIDGAIHSYMNGLGDHGEMIADIVSKYSNPRLNRYSLGQGMAKHYDHIHSLFSDHEGVPVLSIVGLLNDNFKGGDFVIRGKKKKLKQGDILIMPSAFLYAHEVLPVKKGVRNSFVCWAY
;
A
#
# COMPACT_ATOMS: atom_id res chain seq x y z
N MET A 1 -6.96 22.09 -9.52
CA MET A 1 -6.95 20.83 -8.73
C MET A 1 -6.16 21.05 -7.46
N LYS A 2 -6.63 20.57 -6.31
CA LYS A 2 -5.92 20.66 -5.02
C LYS A 2 -5.05 19.42 -4.85
N ILE A 3 -4.02 19.51 -4.01
CA ILE A 3 -3.11 18.38 -3.76
C ILE A 3 -3.83 17.15 -3.15
N GLU A 4 -4.92 17.36 -2.44
CA GLU A 4 -5.77 16.29 -1.89
C GLU A 4 -6.56 15.54 -2.97
N ASP A 5 -6.80 16.15 -4.13
CA ASP A 5 -7.56 15.55 -5.23
C ASP A 5 -6.80 14.39 -5.90
N PHE A 6 -5.47 14.36 -5.71
CA PHE A 6 -4.61 13.26 -6.17
C PHE A 6 -4.62 12.03 -5.25
N VAL A 7 -5.40 12.05 -4.17
CA VAL A 7 -5.59 10.89 -3.29
C VAL A 7 -7.00 10.37 -3.46
N THR A 8 -7.14 9.26 -4.16
CA THR A 8 -8.46 8.65 -4.43
C THR A 8 -8.64 7.35 -3.68
N VAL A 9 -9.89 7.04 -3.36
CA VAL A 9 -10.31 5.76 -2.77
C VAL A 9 -11.47 5.22 -3.59
N LYS A 10 -11.38 3.97 -4.02
CA LYS A 10 -12.43 3.25 -4.76
C LYS A 10 -12.68 1.89 -4.12
N ASN A 11 -13.93 1.55 -3.85
CA ASN A 11 -14.31 0.22 -3.41
C ASN A 11 -14.49 -0.66 -4.65
N VAL A 12 -13.56 -1.57 -4.89
CA VAL A 12 -13.47 -2.35 -6.13
C VAL A 12 -13.34 -3.85 -5.91
N MET A 13 -12.87 -4.30 -4.73
CA MET A 13 -12.74 -5.72 -4.43
C MET A 13 -13.98 -6.22 -3.68
N PRO A 14 -14.62 -7.31 -4.13
CA PRO A 14 -15.69 -7.96 -3.39
C PRO A 14 -15.24 -8.45 -2.00
N VAL A 15 -16.17 -8.48 -1.05
CA VAL A 15 -15.88 -8.92 0.33
C VAL A 15 -15.42 -10.38 0.37
N ASP A 16 -16.11 -11.27 -0.33
CA ASP A 16 -15.77 -12.68 -0.45
C ASP A 16 -14.38 -12.89 -1.06
N PHE A 17 -14.04 -12.12 -2.10
CA PHE A 17 -12.69 -12.13 -2.65
C PHE A 17 -11.63 -11.75 -1.59
N CYS A 18 -11.86 -10.70 -0.81
CA CYS A 18 -10.93 -10.26 0.22
C CYS A 18 -10.75 -11.32 1.32
N GLU A 19 -11.84 -11.96 1.75
CA GLU A 19 -11.81 -13.02 2.76
C GLU A 19 -11.05 -14.25 2.27
N ASP A 20 -11.35 -14.74 1.08
CA ASP A 20 -10.64 -15.86 0.44
C ASP A 20 -9.16 -15.55 0.22
N PHE A 21 -8.86 -14.32 -0.16
CA PHE A 21 -7.48 -13.89 -0.39
C PHE A 21 -6.64 -13.90 0.92
N ILE A 22 -7.21 -13.41 2.02
CA ILE A 22 -6.58 -13.47 3.35
C ILE A 22 -6.39 -14.92 3.79
N GLU A 23 -7.40 -15.78 3.58
CA GLU A 23 -7.31 -17.20 3.96
C GLU A 23 -6.19 -17.92 3.22
N ASN A 24 -6.08 -17.69 1.91
CA ASN A 24 -5.00 -18.26 1.09
C ASN A 24 -3.61 -17.75 1.50
N ALA A 25 -3.51 -16.52 2.00
CA ALA A 25 -2.24 -15.94 2.45
C ALA A 25 -1.79 -16.42 3.83
N LYS A 26 -2.67 -17.01 4.65
CA LYS A 26 -2.36 -17.34 6.05
C LYS A 26 -1.13 -18.22 6.23
N ASN A 27 -0.96 -19.22 5.37
CA ASN A 27 0.08 -20.23 5.45
C ASN A 27 1.32 -19.88 4.60
N GLY A 28 1.40 -18.68 4.08
CA GLY A 28 2.55 -18.21 3.32
C GLY A 28 3.72 -17.81 4.23
N ASP A 29 4.84 -17.51 3.60
CA ASP A 29 6.07 -17.10 4.29
C ASP A 29 5.97 -15.63 4.68
N TRP A 30 5.78 -15.38 5.97
CA TRP A 30 5.68 -14.04 6.55
C TRP A 30 6.99 -13.65 7.22
N ASP A 31 7.54 -12.51 6.81
CA ASP A 31 8.72 -11.89 7.40
C ASP A 31 8.36 -10.63 8.17
N LYS A 32 9.23 -10.21 9.09
CA LYS A 32 9.12 -8.87 9.69
C LYS A 32 9.57 -7.81 8.70
N HIS A 33 8.77 -6.74 8.60
CA HIS A 33 9.19 -5.55 7.85
C HIS A 33 10.46 -4.97 8.46
N LYS A 34 11.35 -4.49 7.60
CA LYS A 34 12.60 -3.83 7.99
C LYS A 34 12.72 -2.50 7.27
N TRP A 35 13.15 -1.50 8.01
CA TRP A 35 13.59 -0.24 7.43
C TRP A 35 15.03 -0.37 6.97
N THR A 36 15.34 0.17 5.80
CA THR A 36 16.72 0.24 5.32
C THR A 36 17.13 1.71 5.25
N ASP A 37 18.22 2.06 5.94
CA ASP A 37 18.85 3.35 5.75
C ASP A 37 19.67 3.31 4.46
N ASN A 38 19.31 4.17 3.50
CA ASN A 38 19.97 4.23 2.20
C ASN A 38 21.40 4.80 2.26
N TYR A 39 21.79 5.49 3.36
CA TYR A 39 23.12 6.03 3.54
C TYR A 39 24.08 5.05 4.22
N GLU A 40 23.61 4.40 5.28
CA GLU A 40 24.44 3.49 6.08
C GLU A 40 24.17 2.01 5.77
N HIS A 41 23.18 1.69 4.92
CA HIS A 41 22.71 0.33 4.60
C HIS A 41 22.37 -0.50 5.84
N LYS A 42 22.04 0.17 6.95
CA LYS A 42 21.59 -0.47 8.17
C LYS A 42 20.12 -0.83 8.08
N GLN A 43 19.79 -2.00 8.59
CA GLN A 43 18.41 -2.44 8.73
C GLN A 43 17.92 -2.20 10.15
N GLU A 44 16.81 -1.50 10.29
CA GLU A 44 16.13 -1.25 11.55
C GLU A 44 14.78 -1.94 11.57
N PHE A 45 14.46 -2.64 12.66
CA PHE A 45 13.17 -3.34 12.82
C PHE A 45 12.08 -2.46 13.43
N SER A 46 12.39 -1.24 13.84
CA SER A 46 11.45 -0.32 14.46
C SER A 46 11.83 1.12 14.11
N ARG A 47 10.82 1.93 13.84
CA ARG A 47 10.91 3.38 13.80
C ARG A 47 9.88 3.97 14.75
N ASP A 48 10.26 5.07 15.43
CA ASP A 48 9.37 5.79 16.37
C ASP A 48 8.79 4.91 17.49
N GLY A 49 9.49 3.81 17.87
CA GLY A 49 9.10 2.91 18.95
C GLY A 49 7.90 2.02 18.66
N ALA A 50 7.38 2.00 17.44
CA ALA A 50 6.30 1.10 17.05
C ALA A 50 6.86 -0.28 16.64
N GLU A 51 6.15 -1.36 17.01
CA GLU A 51 6.43 -2.67 16.47
C GLU A 51 6.09 -2.70 14.98
N GLU A 52 7.00 -3.30 14.21
CA GLU A 52 6.82 -3.43 12.76
C GLU A 52 5.84 -4.56 12.42
N LEU A 53 5.16 -4.34 11.29
CA LEU A 53 4.22 -5.28 10.69
C LEU A 53 4.91 -6.53 10.15
N ASP A 54 4.12 -7.55 9.84
CA ASP A 54 4.54 -8.70 9.05
C ASP A 54 4.26 -8.44 7.57
N ILE A 55 5.17 -8.87 6.71
CA ILE A 55 5.06 -8.73 5.25
C ILE A 55 5.17 -10.08 4.57
N GLN A 56 4.52 -10.21 3.41
CA GLN A 56 4.64 -11.34 2.51
C GLN A 56 4.55 -10.85 1.07
N PHE A 57 5.50 -11.25 0.22
CA PHE A 57 5.37 -10.98 -1.21
C PHE A 57 4.42 -11.97 -1.85
N THR A 58 3.55 -11.48 -2.73
CA THR A 58 2.63 -12.35 -3.46
C THR A 58 3.39 -13.24 -4.46
N ASP A 59 2.99 -14.50 -4.53
CA ASP A 59 3.38 -15.38 -5.62
C ASP A 59 2.64 -15.01 -6.92
N LYS A 60 2.97 -15.71 -8.02
CA LYS A 60 2.36 -15.44 -9.34
C LYS A 60 0.84 -15.61 -9.37
N GLU A 61 0.31 -16.59 -8.64
CA GLU A 61 -1.14 -16.86 -8.61
C GLU A 61 -1.89 -15.80 -7.80
N MET A 62 -1.36 -15.41 -6.66
CA MET A 62 -1.90 -14.32 -5.84
C MET A 62 -1.85 -12.99 -6.61
N HIS A 63 -0.72 -12.70 -7.26
CA HIS A 63 -0.56 -11.52 -8.09
C HIS A 63 -1.62 -11.49 -9.20
N LYS A 64 -1.77 -12.59 -9.96
CA LYS A 64 -2.77 -12.70 -11.01
C LYS A 64 -4.20 -12.46 -10.54
N LYS A 65 -4.54 -12.87 -9.31
CA LYS A 65 -5.87 -12.61 -8.71
C LYS A 65 -6.09 -11.14 -8.38
N LEU A 66 -5.05 -10.40 -7.96
CA LEU A 66 -5.14 -8.98 -7.62
C LEU A 66 -5.11 -8.05 -8.84
N ASN A 67 -4.41 -8.44 -9.91
CA ASN A 67 -4.19 -7.60 -11.09
C ASN A 67 -5.45 -6.93 -11.64
N PRO A 68 -6.58 -7.63 -11.86
CA PRO A 68 -7.76 -6.98 -12.44
C PRO A 68 -8.28 -5.80 -11.60
N PHE A 69 -8.17 -5.89 -10.27
CA PHE A 69 -8.60 -4.84 -9.36
C PHE A 69 -7.61 -3.68 -9.33
N ILE A 70 -6.30 -3.97 -9.37
CA ILE A 70 -5.24 -2.97 -9.40
C ILE A 70 -5.31 -2.20 -10.73
N ASP A 71 -5.38 -2.90 -11.86
CA ASP A 71 -5.48 -2.30 -13.20
C ASP A 71 -6.74 -1.42 -13.30
N GLY A 72 -7.88 -1.94 -12.88
CA GLY A 72 -9.13 -1.18 -12.88
C GLY A 72 -9.08 0.07 -12.00
N ALA A 73 -8.43 -0.03 -10.83
CA ALA A 73 -8.26 1.11 -9.93
C ALA A 73 -7.32 2.18 -10.53
N ILE A 74 -6.19 1.77 -11.14
CA ILE A 74 -5.25 2.68 -11.82
C ILE A 74 -5.94 3.40 -12.98
N HIS A 75 -6.64 2.68 -13.85
CA HIS A 75 -7.40 3.29 -14.95
C HIS A 75 -8.46 4.27 -14.45
N SER A 76 -9.21 3.89 -13.41
CA SER A 76 -10.21 4.79 -12.81
C SER A 76 -9.57 6.03 -12.17
N TYR A 77 -8.38 5.89 -11.58
CA TYR A 77 -7.60 6.98 -11.03
C TYR A 77 -7.19 7.98 -12.12
N MET A 78 -6.55 7.50 -13.18
CA MET A 78 -6.10 8.33 -14.30
C MET A 78 -7.27 9.05 -14.97
N ASN A 79 -8.35 8.33 -15.31
CA ASN A 79 -9.54 8.94 -15.91
C ASN A 79 -10.19 10.02 -15.02
N GLY A 80 -10.14 9.83 -13.70
CA GLY A 80 -10.68 10.80 -12.74
C GLY A 80 -9.88 12.11 -12.61
N LEU A 81 -8.64 12.13 -13.10
CA LEU A 81 -7.75 13.29 -13.05
C LEU A 81 -7.70 14.10 -14.35
N GLY A 82 -8.42 13.68 -15.41
CA GLY A 82 -8.41 14.37 -16.72
C GLY A 82 -6.99 14.50 -17.28
N ASP A 83 -6.62 15.68 -17.76
CA ASP A 83 -5.31 15.94 -18.38
C ASP A 83 -4.12 15.52 -17.52
N HIS A 84 -4.24 15.62 -16.17
CA HIS A 84 -3.19 15.13 -15.26
C HIS A 84 -3.08 13.61 -15.29
N GLY A 85 -4.19 12.90 -15.49
CA GLY A 85 -4.21 11.45 -15.63
C GLY A 85 -3.53 10.99 -16.92
N GLU A 86 -3.71 11.71 -18.02
CA GLU A 86 -3.00 11.44 -19.28
C GLU A 86 -1.48 11.60 -19.09
N MET A 87 -1.03 12.66 -18.41
CA MET A 87 0.39 12.87 -18.10
C MET A 87 0.95 11.74 -17.21
N ILE A 88 0.16 11.23 -16.26
CA ILE A 88 0.58 10.09 -15.42
C ILE A 88 0.66 8.80 -16.26
N ALA A 89 -0.28 8.58 -17.18
CA ALA A 89 -0.28 7.42 -18.07
C ALA A 89 0.96 7.36 -18.99
N ASP A 90 1.51 8.51 -19.37
CA ASP A 90 2.74 8.58 -20.16
C ASP A 90 4.00 8.14 -19.38
N ILE A 91 3.94 8.18 -18.04
CA ILE A 91 5.08 7.87 -17.17
C ILE A 91 4.97 6.46 -16.61
N VAL A 92 3.76 6.03 -16.21
CA VAL A 92 3.54 4.71 -15.58
C VAL A 92 3.57 3.62 -16.63
N SER A 93 4.62 2.80 -16.59
CA SER A 93 4.82 1.69 -17.54
C SER A 93 4.58 0.31 -16.92
N LYS A 94 4.70 0.19 -15.62
CA LYS A 94 4.58 -1.08 -14.86
C LYS A 94 4.29 -0.81 -13.40
N TYR A 95 3.90 -1.83 -12.65
CA TYR A 95 3.87 -1.79 -11.20
C TYR A 95 4.51 -3.04 -10.59
N SER A 96 4.96 -2.90 -9.33
CA SER A 96 5.63 -3.97 -8.59
C SER A 96 4.66 -5.10 -8.24
N ASN A 97 5.20 -6.28 -7.94
CA ASN A 97 4.41 -7.32 -7.29
C ASN A 97 3.80 -6.78 -5.98
N PRO A 98 2.51 -7.03 -5.73
CA PRO A 98 1.90 -6.62 -4.47
C PRO A 98 2.60 -7.29 -3.27
N ARG A 99 2.84 -6.50 -2.24
CA ARG A 99 3.32 -6.96 -0.94
C ARG A 99 2.16 -6.94 0.03
N LEU A 100 1.86 -8.07 0.64
CA LEU A 100 0.89 -8.16 1.72
C LEU A 100 1.48 -7.59 3.00
N ASN A 101 0.67 -6.89 3.73
CA ASN A 101 1.00 -6.27 5.00
C ASN A 101 -0.03 -6.74 6.05
N ARG A 102 0.45 -7.37 7.12
CA ARG A 102 -0.36 -7.83 8.25
C ARG A 102 0.07 -7.09 9.51
N TYR A 103 -0.87 -6.39 10.12
CA TYR A 103 -0.66 -5.63 11.35
C TYR A 103 -1.42 -6.28 12.49
N SER A 104 -0.70 -6.84 13.45
CA SER A 104 -1.24 -7.36 14.69
C SER A 104 -1.39 -6.27 15.76
N LEU A 105 -1.89 -6.63 16.94
CA LEU A 105 -2.05 -5.71 18.07
C LEU A 105 -0.73 -4.96 18.37
N GLY A 106 -0.79 -3.65 18.44
CA GLY A 106 0.36 -2.76 18.69
C GLY A 106 1.17 -2.42 17.44
N GLN A 107 1.05 -3.18 16.36
CA GLN A 107 1.81 -2.94 15.14
C GLN A 107 1.24 -1.79 14.31
N GLY A 108 2.12 -1.06 13.68
CA GLY A 108 1.82 0.05 12.78
C GLY A 108 2.87 0.18 11.69
N MET A 109 2.93 1.33 11.05
CA MET A 109 3.98 1.70 10.12
C MET A 109 4.33 3.17 10.32
N ALA A 110 5.58 3.45 10.64
CA ALA A 110 6.04 4.81 10.90
C ALA A 110 5.85 5.71 9.69
N LYS A 111 5.79 7.02 9.93
CA LYS A 111 5.59 8.03 8.89
C LYS A 111 6.73 8.00 7.88
N HIS A 112 6.37 7.86 6.60
CA HIS A 112 7.30 7.78 5.47
C HIS A 112 6.66 8.26 4.19
N TYR A 113 7.43 8.25 3.11
CA TYR A 113 7.00 8.39 1.72
C TYR A 113 7.70 7.32 0.88
N ASP A 114 7.13 7.00 -0.29
CA ASP A 114 7.59 5.89 -1.14
C ASP A 114 8.46 6.34 -2.32
N HIS A 115 8.70 7.62 -2.47
CA HIS A 115 9.51 8.20 -3.54
C HIS A 115 11.00 7.97 -3.29
N ILE A 116 11.41 6.70 -3.33
CA ILE A 116 12.77 6.24 -3.07
C ILE A 116 13.28 5.50 -4.30
N HIS A 117 14.43 5.92 -4.83
CA HIS A 117 15.04 5.28 -5.99
C HIS A 117 15.35 3.81 -5.68
N SER A 118 14.93 2.92 -6.59
CA SER A 118 15.15 1.47 -6.47
C SER A 118 14.67 0.92 -5.11
N LEU A 119 13.45 1.28 -4.72
CA LEU A 119 12.80 0.79 -3.50
C LEU A 119 12.79 -0.74 -3.42
N PHE A 120 12.76 -1.41 -4.57
CA PHE A 120 12.96 -2.85 -4.70
C PHE A 120 14.09 -3.14 -5.68
N SER A 121 14.90 -4.14 -5.36
CA SER A 121 16.08 -4.53 -6.13
C SER A 121 15.77 -4.98 -7.57
N ASP A 122 14.56 -5.42 -7.84
CA ASP A 122 14.08 -5.89 -9.15
C ASP A 122 13.45 -4.77 -10.01
N HIS A 123 13.33 -3.54 -9.46
CA HIS A 123 12.74 -2.39 -10.13
C HIS A 123 13.67 -1.18 -10.05
N GLU A 124 14.25 -0.82 -11.18
CA GLU A 124 14.99 0.45 -11.29
C GLU A 124 14.01 1.61 -11.46
N GLY A 125 14.31 2.73 -10.81
CA GLY A 125 13.53 3.96 -10.88
C GLY A 125 12.91 4.38 -9.56
N VAL A 126 12.09 5.41 -9.64
CA VAL A 126 11.38 5.99 -8.49
C VAL A 126 9.89 5.76 -8.65
N PRO A 127 9.21 5.20 -7.64
CA PRO A 127 7.76 5.03 -7.71
C PRO A 127 7.03 6.35 -7.96
N VAL A 128 6.09 6.35 -8.89
CA VAL A 128 5.22 7.49 -9.22
C VAL A 128 3.95 7.43 -8.37
N LEU A 129 3.34 6.25 -8.26
CA LEU A 129 2.11 6.04 -7.50
C LEU A 129 2.31 4.95 -6.45
N SER A 130 1.71 5.16 -5.28
CA SER A 130 1.51 4.16 -4.23
C SER A 130 0.06 3.70 -4.25
N ILE A 131 -0.14 2.38 -4.30
CA ILE A 131 -1.44 1.72 -4.40
C ILE A 131 -1.62 0.84 -3.17
N VAL A 132 -2.62 1.13 -2.35
CA VAL A 132 -2.88 0.43 -1.07
C VAL A 132 -4.28 -0.15 -1.08
N GLY A 133 -4.40 -1.47 -1.00
CA GLY A 133 -5.68 -2.17 -0.88
C GLY A 133 -5.96 -2.64 0.54
N LEU A 134 -7.15 -2.37 1.08
CA LEU A 134 -7.58 -2.85 2.39
C LEU A 134 -8.41 -4.13 2.23
N LEU A 135 -7.93 -5.23 2.82
CA LEU A 135 -8.54 -6.56 2.67
C LEU A 135 -9.55 -6.91 3.76
N ASN A 136 -9.52 -6.22 4.91
CA ASN A 136 -10.54 -6.39 5.97
C ASN A 136 -10.74 -5.09 6.75
N ASP A 137 -11.84 -4.96 7.48
CA ASP A 137 -12.13 -3.80 8.33
C ASP A 137 -12.69 -4.18 9.72
N ASN A 138 -12.59 -5.47 10.09
CA ASN A 138 -13.00 -6.01 11.38
C ASN A 138 -11.96 -5.85 12.50
N PHE A 139 -11.22 -4.74 12.48
CA PHE A 139 -10.21 -4.34 13.47
C PHE A 139 -10.52 -2.95 14.07
N LYS A 140 -9.77 -2.55 15.10
CA LYS A 140 -9.80 -1.18 15.67
C LYS A 140 -8.39 -0.60 15.72
N GLY A 141 -8.27 0.71 15.57
CA GLY A 141 -6.99 1.37 15.31
C GLY A 141 -6.56 1.12 13.89
N GLY A 142 -5.26 1.09 13.60
CA GLY A 142 -4.76 0.82 12.26
C GLY A 142 -5.18 1.85 11.20
N ASP A 143 -5.49 3.08 11.62
CA ASP A 143 -5.92 4.14 10.71
C ASP A 143 -4.80 4.48 9.72
N PHE A 144 -5.13 4.57 8.44
CA PHE A 144 -4.23 5.08 7.42
C PHE A 144 -4.26 6.60 7.43
N VAL A 145 -3.11 7.23 7.61
CA VAL A 145 -2.98 8.68 7.74
C VAL A 145 -2.12 9.22 6.61
N ILE A 146 -2.59 10.21 5.88
CA ILE A 146 -1.84 10.92 4.83
C ILE A 146 -1.80 12.40 5.20
N ARG A 147 -0.60 12.99 5.25
CA ARG A 147 -0.42 14.41 5.56
C ARG A 147 -1.11 14.82 6.88
N GLY A 148 -1.06 13.94 7.89
CA GLY A 148 -1.70 14.15 9.18
C GLY A 148 -3.22 13.99 9.19
N LYS A 149 -3.86 13.64 8.07
CA LYS A 149 -5.31 13.43 7.98
C LYS A 149 -5.64 11.95 7.84
N LYS A 150 -6.49 11.42 8.71
CA LYS A 150 -6.98 10.04 8.62
C LYS A 150 -7.80 9.84 7.34
N LYS A 151 -7.53 8.76 6.63
CA LYS A 151 -8.34 8.27 5.51
C LYS A 151 -9.19 7.09 5.98
N LYS A 152 -10.49 7.24 5.84
CA LYS A 152 -11.44 6.17 6.18
C LYS A 152 -11.48 5.19 5.04
N LEU A 153 -10.93 4.00 5.26
CA LEU A 153 -10.98 2.88 4.33
C LEU A 153 -11.91 1.79 4.85
N LYS A 154 -12.55 1.06 3.94
CA LYS A 154 -13.37 -0.11 4.18
C LYS A 154 -12.77 -1.32 3.48
N GLN A 155 -13.18 -2.51 3.89
CA GLN A 155 -12.86 -3.75 3.16
C GLN A 155 -13.21 -3.62 1.68
N GLY A 156 -12.27 -4.00 0.81
CA GLY A 156 -12.39 -3.90 -0.63
C GLY A 156 -11.98 -2.55 -1.24
N ASP A 157 -11.61 -1.56 -0.43
CA ASP A 157 -11.11 -0.28 -0.93
C ASP A 157 -9.69 -0.40 -1.45
N ILE A 158 -9.42 0.24 -2.60
CA ILE A 158 -8.08 0.57 -3.09
C ILE A 158 -7.91 2.09 -3.02
N LEU A 159 -6.87 2.52 -2.31
CA LEU A 159 -6.41 3.90 -2.26
C LEU A 159 -5.23 4.05 -3.20
N ILE A 160 -5.25 5.09 -4.04
CA ILE A 160 -4.13 5.48 -4.89
C ILE A 160 -3.72 6.90 -4.56
N MET A 161 -2.42 7.13 -4.47
CA MET A 161 -1.81 8.44 -4.22
C MET A 161 -0.45 8.55 -4.90
N PRO A 162 0.03 9.78 -5.20
CA PRO A 162 1.42 9.96 -5.61
C PRO A 162 2.39 9.51 -4.53
N SER A 163 3.50 8.86 -4.93
CA SER A 163 4.54 8.39 -4.00
C SER A 163 5.42 9.50 -3.43
N ALA A 164 5.29 10.73 -3.97
CA ALA A 164 6.13 11.88 -3.64
C ALA A 164 6.09 12.26 -2.14
N PHE A 165 7.16 12.89 -1.64
CA PHE A 165 7.34 13.32 -0.26
C PHE A 165 6.19 14.19 0.29
N LEU A 166 5.46 14.89 -0.58
CA LEU A 166 4.25 15.65 -0.22
C LEU A 166 3.11 14.78 0.31
N TYR A 167 3.15 13.47 0.05
CA TYR A 167 2.14 12.48 0.47
C TYR A 167 2.68 11.55 1.56
N ALA A 168 3.51 12.10 2.46
CA ALA A 168 3.97 11.35 3.62
C ALA A 168 2.78 10.73 4.38
N HIS A 169 2.90 9.46 4.68
CA HIS A 169 1.82 8.66 5.25
C HIS A 169 2.32 7.67 6.31
N GLU A 170 1.40 7.15 7.09
CA GLU A 170 1.65 6.22 8.19
C GLU A 170 0.44 5.30 8.40
N VAL A 171 0.63 4.19 9.10
CA VAL A 171 -0.45 3.38 9.67
C VAL A 171 -0.32 3.43 11.18
N LEU A 172 -1.34 3.98 11.85
CA LEU A 172 -1.37 4.04 13.31
C LEU A 172 -1.47 2.63 13.91
N PRO A 173 -0.99 2.41 15.14
CA PRO A 173 -1.02 1.10 15.77
C PRO A 173 -2.43 0.49 15.82
N VAL A 174 -2.53 -0.80 15.51
CA VAL A 174 -3.74 -1.60 15.67
C VAL A 174 -4.04 -1.77 17.15
N LYS A 175 -5.28 -1.53 17.56
CA LYS A 175 -5.75 -1.59 18.96
C LYS A 175 -6.57 -2.84 19.28
N LYS A 176 -7.11 -3.51 18.25
CA LYS A 176 -7.87 -4.77 18.37
C LYS A 176 -7.97 -5.44 16.99
N GLY A 177 -7.86 -6.75 16.97
CA GLY A 177 -7.94 -7.56 15.75
C GLY A 177 -6.64 -7.52 14.95
N VAL A 178 -6.73 -7.87 13.67
CA VAL A 178 -5.62 -7.89 12.72
C VAL A 178 -6.03 -7.09 11.48
N ARG A 179 -5.19 -6.16 11.04
CA ARG A 179 -5.39 -5.40 9.80
C ARG A 179 -4.59 -6.05 8.68
N ASN A 180 -5.28 -6.47 7.63
CA ASN A 180 -4.67 -7.00 6.41
C ASN A 180 -4.85 -6.03 5.26
N SER A 181 -3.78 -5.78 4.53
CA SER A 181 -3.77 -4.92 3.35
C SER A 181 -2.70 -5.40 2.38
N PHE A 182 -2.72 -4.89 1.15
CA PHE A 182 -1.58 -4.99 0.26
C PHE A 182 -1.10 -3.60 -0.14
N VAL A 183 0.11 -3.53 -0.64
CA VAL A 183 0.69 -2.35 -1.28
C VAL A 183 1.46 -2.77 -2.52
N CYS A 184 1.36 -1.99 -3.58
CA CYS A 184 2.25 -2.05 -4.74
C CYS A 184 2.54 -0.63 -5.23
N TRP A 185 3.55 -0.50 -6.07
CA TRP A 185 4.03 0.79 -6.55
C TRP A 185 4.09 0.80 -8.07
N ALA A 186 3.59 1.87 -8.69
CA ALA A 186 3.70 2.08 -10.13
C ALA A 186 4.92 2.95 -10.47
N TYR A 187 5.59 2.59 -11.57
CA TYR A 187 6.84 3.20 -12.06
C TYR A 187 6.68 3.67 -13.49
#